data_85744481df56e8368c5ab37b260da0e4
#
_entry.id   85744481df56e8368c5ab37b260da0e4
#
_cell.length_a   1.000
_cell.length_b   1.000
_cell.length_c   1.000
_cell.angle_alpha   90.00
_cell.angle_beta   90.00
_cell.angle_gamma   90.00
#
_symmetry.space_group_name_H-M   'P 1'
#
loop_
_entity.id
_entity.type
_entity.pdbx_description
1 polymer ?
#
loop_
_entity_poly.entity_id
_entity_poly.type
_entity_poly.pdbx_seq_one_letter_code
_entity_poly.pdbx_strand_id
1 'polypeptide(L)'
;MLTWALAGCGGGGSASDSANNSASDSGAAAAAAASLSAKPLADNQVRLSLTGAPAGRYCIRQVTEQPLASDSCFGDQLQQVQTIANPSDTARATFTAWVLSGNTVSRHANVSLPGKTCSAAAYAAIAGSSLPAVCVITSAGESVLRLEPVKAPISAANFLRYVNQGFYDQTVFHRFFRGSLNFVQGGGFTHSNGGYVTKNSTLAAIALESTVQTGLKNEANTIAMARTSDPDSATAGFFVNTGANTGFDSTTTRDGYAVFGQVVHGTSVWSSLLTTAVPGSGEVTEPASPLWLRWAYQIQ
;
A
#
# COMPACT_ATOMS: atom_id res chain seq x y z
N MET A 1 -6.56 -5.73 42.53
CA MET A 1 -5.55 -5.26 43.51
C MET A 1 -4.22 -5.86 43.11
N LEU A 2 -3.37 -5.07 42.50
CA LEU A 2 -1.92 -5.07 42.64
C LEU A 2 -1.40 -3.85 41.87
N THR A 3 -1.12 -2.82 42.63
CA THR A 3 -0.39 -1.60 42.29
C THR A 3 1.11 -1.88 42.22
N TRP A 4 1.81 -1.38 41.18
CA TRP A 4 3.24 -1.10 41.28
C TRP A 4 3.50 0.34 40.92
N ALA A 5 4.16 1.00 41.89
CA ALA A 5 4.48 2.39 41.88
C ALA A 5 5.84 2.69 41.25
N LEU A 6 5.94 3.92 40.78
CA LEU A 6 7.11 4.63 40.29
C LEU A 6 8.27 4.67 41.31
N ALA A 7 9.51 4.66 40.84
CA ALA A 7 10.64 5.27 41.50
C ALA A 7 11.47 6.04 40.46
N GLY A 8 11.56 7.35 40.66
CA GLY A 8 12.48 8.27 40.00
C GLY A 8 13.75 8.45 40.83
N CYS A 9 14.82 8.89 40.14
CA CYS A 9 16.00 9.62 40.65
C CYS A 9 16.52 10.39 39.43
N GLY A 10 16.77 11.65 39.39
CA GLY A 10 17.04 12.74 40.25
C GLY A 10 18.55 12.98 40.44
N GLY A 11 19.11 14.07 39.82
CA GLY A 11 20.42 14.65 40.09
C GLY A 11 21.12 15.08 38.78
N GLY A 12 21.42 16.33 38.43
CA GLY A 12 21.75 17.53 39.19
C GLY A 12 23.26 17.83 39.09
N GLY A 13 23.65 18.98 38.48
CA GLY A 13 25.01 19.56 38.59
C GLY A 13 25.54 20.09 37.26
N SER A 14 25.39 21.32 36.99
CA SER A 14 26.15 22.59 37.12
C SER A 14 27.39 22.73 36.19
N ALA A 15 27.24 23.62 35.28
CA ALA A 15 28.03 24.76 34.79
C ALA A 15 29.57 24.75 34.87
N SER A 16 30.23 25.09 33.77
CA SER A 16 30.98 26.36 33.66
C SER A 16 31.79 26.42 32.35
N ASP A 17 31.66 27.56 31.70
CA ASP A 17 32.66 28.43 31.05
C ASP A 17 33.25 28.09 29.67
N SER A 18 32.85 28.95 28.77
CA SER A 18 33.59 29.83 27.86
C SER A 18 34.86 29.34 27.19
N ALA A 19 34.78 29.20 25.86
CA ALA A 19 35.79 29.80 24.98
C ALA A 19 35.21 30.06 23.58
N ASN A 20 35.16 31.33 23.24
CA ASN A 20 34.96 31.92 21.94
C ASN A 20 35.94 31.30 20.93
N ASN A 21 35.46 30.71 19.86
CA ASN A 21 36.23 30.62 18.61
C ASN A 21 35.29 30.78 17.42
N SER A 22 35.26 31.97 16.91
CA SER A 22 34.60 32.34 15.67
C SER A 22 35.38 31.70 14.49
N ALA A 23 34.92 30.51 14.09
CA ALA A 23 35.23 29.96 12.78
C ALA A 23 34.03 30.23 11.89
N SER A 24 34.21 31.04 10.88
CA SER A 24 33.27 31.23 9.78
C SER A 24 33.03 29.92 9.08
N ASP A 25 31.96 29.26 9.50
CA ASP A 25 31.45 28.09 8.80
C ASP A 25 30.70 28.58 7.56
N SER A 26 31.39 28.56 6.44
CA SER A 26 30.80 28.68 5.12
C SER A 26 29.90 27.44 4.95
N GLY A 27 28.58 27.62 5.21
CA GLY A 27 27.57 26.60 5.06
C GLY A 27 27.55 26.01 3.67
N ALA A 28 28.36 24.97 3.45
CA ALA A 28 28.14 24.05 2.36
C ALA A 28 26.80 23.37 2.65
N ALA A 29 25.76 23.75 1.92
CA ALA A 29 24.50 23.06 1.93
C ALA A 29 24.79 21.57 1.76
N ALA A 30 24.43 20.76 2.73
CA ALA A 30 24.60 19.31 2.66
C ALA A 30 23.97 18.84 1.35
N ALA A 31 24.76 18.28 0.44
CA ALA A 31 24.27 17.75 -0.82
C ALA A 31 23.15 16.76 -0.49
N ALA A 32 21.98 16.97 -1.08
CA ALA A 32 20.85 16.09 -0.85
C ALA A 32 21.27 14.63 -1.14
N ALA A 33 21.03 13.74 -0.20
CA ALA A 33 21.38 12.33 -0.36
C ALA A 33 20.72 11.78 -1.63
N ALA A 34 21.45 11.00 -2.41
CA ALA A 34 20.92 10.38 -3.61
C ALA A 34 19.76 9.46 -3.26
N SER A 35 18.66 9.58 -3.97
CA SER A 35 17.49 8.73 -3.80
C SER A 35 17.05 8.11 -5.13
N LEU A 36 16.64 6.84 -5.08
CA LEU A 36 16.05 6.12 -6.19
C LEU A 36 14.57 5.95 -5.91
N SER A 37 13.73 6.47 -6.80
CA SER A 37 12.28 6.27 -6.76
C SER A 37 11.83 5.35 -7.89
N ALA A 38 10.74 4.63 -7.68
CA ALA A 38 10.16 3.73 -8.65
C ALA A 38 8.65 3.98 -8.77
N LYS A 39 8.17 4.15 -9.99
CA LYS A 39 6.73 4.21 -10.30
C LYS A 39 6.34 2.97 -11.10
N PRO A 40 5.48 2.09 -10.56
CA PRO A 40 4.93 0.96 -11.32
C PRO A 40 4.18 1.46 -12.57
N LEU A 41 4.38 0.76 -13.68
CA LEU A 41 3.68 0.92 -14.93
C LEU A 41 2.98 -0.39 -15.29
N ALA A 42 2.21 -0.39 -16.39
CA ALA A 42 1.53 -1.59 -16.86
C ALA A 42 2.50 -2.71 -17.26
N ASP A 43 2.00 -3.93 -17.26
CA ASP A 43 2.68 -5.12 -17.82
C ASP A 43 4.09 -5.35 -17.24
N ASN A 44 4.20 -5.25 -15.92
CA ASN A 44 5.45 -5.43 -15.18
C ASN A 44 6.58 -4.46 -15.54
N GLN A 45 6.24 -3.32 -16.12
CA GLN A 45 7.19 -2.23 -16.31
C GLN A 45 7.26 -1.33 -15.07
N VAL A 46 8.40 -0.68 -14.90
CA VAL A 46 8.65 0.28 -13.84
C VAL A 46 9.47 1.46 -14.37
N ARG A 47 9.04 2.68 -14.06
CA ARG A 47 9.85 3.87 -14.28
C ARG A 47 10.67 4.14 -13.04
N LEU A 48 11.99 4.17 -13.23
CA LEU A 48 12.99 4.43 -12.20
C LEU A 48 13.52 5.85 -12.39
N SER A 49 13.66 6.59 -11.29
CA SER A 49 14.19 7.95 -11.31
C SER A 49 15.20 8.13 -10.16
N LEU A 50 16.43 8.47 -10.50
CA LEU A 50 17.50 8.75 -9.56
C LEU A 50 17.65 10.27 -9.42
N THR A 51 17.64 10.77 -8.17
CA THR A 51 17.77 12.20 -7.83
C THR A 51 18.92 12.40 -6.83
N GLY A 52 19.52 13.61 -6.80
CA GLY A 52 20.60 13.91 -5.88
C GLY A 52 21.88 13.10 -6.13
N ALA A 53 22.05 12.54 -7.32
CA ALA A 53 23.20 11.71 -7.65
C ALA A 53 24.46 12.56 -7.85
N PRO A 54 25.64 12.10 -7.37
CA PRO A 54 26.92 12.77 -7.61
C PRO A 54 27.31 12.69 -9.09
N ALA A 55 28.35 13.43 -9.49
CA ALA A 55 28.88 13.30 -10.83
C ALA A 55 29.40 11.88 -11.10
N GLY A 56 29.05 11.33 -12.26
CA GLY A 56 29.45 9.98 -12.64
C GLY A 56 28.52 9.35 -13.68
N ARG A 57 28.76 8.11 -14.04
CA ARG A 57 27.86 7.30 -14.85
C ARG A 57 27.06 6.36 -13.95
N TYR A 58 25.82 6.08 -14.29
CA TYR A 58 24.87 5.33 -13.45
C TYR A 58 24.48 4.01 -14.09
N CYS A 59 24.32 3.00 -13.25
CA CYS A 59 23.75 1.71 -13.62
C CYS A 59 22.63 1.37 -12.63
N ILE A 60 21.38 1.24 -13.10
CA ILE A 60 20.26 0.82 -12.27
C ILE A 60 19.86 -0.60 -12.71
N ARG A 61 19.85 -1.55 -11.78
CA ARG A 61 19.54 -2.97 -12.05
C ARG A 61 18.62 -3.55 -10.99
N GLN A 62 17.83 -4.55 -11.39
CA GLN A 62 17.05 -5.42 -10.48
C GLN A 62 17.93 -6.51 -9.87
N VAL A 63 19.16 -6.20 -9.47
CA VAL A 63 20.08 -7.16 -8.84
C VAL A 63 20.84 -6.48 -7.72
N THR A 64 21.23 -7.28 -6.72
CA THR A 64 22.00 -6.81 -5.57
C THR A 64 23.51 -6.90 -5.78
N GLU A 65 23.96 -7.63 -6.81
CA GLU A 65 25.38 -7.79 -7.12
C GLU A 65 25.95 -6.50 -7.72
N GLN A 66 27.13 -6.13 -7.24
CA GLN A 66 27.84 -4.96 -7.71
C GLN A 66 28.28 -5.18 -9.17
N PRO A 67 27.92 -4.25 -10.11
CA PRO A 67 28.38 -4.34 -11.48
C PRO A 67 29.88 -4.06 -11.57
N LEU A 68 30.53 -4.59 -12.60
CA LEU A 68 31.92 -4.25 -12.90
C LEU A 68 31.98 -2.86 -13.58
N ALA A 69 33.11 -2.15 -13.40
CA ALA A 69 33.32 -0.84 -14.04
C ALA A 69 33.25 -0.90 -15.59
N SER A 70 33.54 -2.07 -16.16
CA SER A 70 33.46 -2.36 -17.60
C SER A 70 32.06 -2.67 -18.11
N ASP A 71 31.06 -2.80 -17.22
CA ASP A 71 29.70 -3.14 -17.63
C ASP A 71 29.08 -2.04 -18.50
N SER A 72 28.42 -2.46 -19.57
CA SER A 72 27.74 -1.57 -20.52
C SER A 72 26.50 -0.86 -19.95
N CYS A 73 26.06 -1.24 -18.74
CA CYS A 73 24.91 -0.59 -18.09
C CYS A 73 25.21 0.84 -17.60
N PHE A 74 26.46 1.21 -17.44
CA PHE A 74 26.80 2.54 -16.98
C PHE A 74 26.56 3.59 -18.08
N GLY A 75 25.72 4.55 -17.79
CA GLY A 75 25.34 5.68 -18.63
C GLY A 75 25.00 6.90 -17.80
N ASP A 76 24.58 7.96 -18.43
CA ASP A 76 24.20 9.25 -17.84
C ASP A 76 22.69 9.37 -17.53
N GLN A 77 21.93 8.31 -17.81
CA GLN A 77 20.47 8.33 -17.67
C GLN A 77 20.03 8.23 -16.21
N LEU A 78 19.48 9.33 -15.70
CA LEU A 78 18.86 9.41 -14.37
C LEU A 78 17.41 8.89 -14.34
N GLN A 79 16.78 8.71 -15.50
CA GLN A 79 15.45 8.14 -15.64
C GLN A 79 15.46 7.03 -16.70
N GLN A 80 14.84 5.91 -16.37
CA GLN A 80 14.72 4.79 -17.30
C GLN A 80 13.47 3.96 -17.00
N VAL A 81 12.97 3.26 -18.01
CA VAL A 81 11.93 2.26 -17.87
C VAL A 81 12.57 0.88 -17.98
N GLN A 82 12.29 0.03 -17.01
CA GLN A 82 12.75 -1.36 -17.01
C GLN A 82 11.56 -2.30 -16.81
N THR A 83 11.72 -3.54 -17.25
CA THR A 83 10.76 -4.62 -16.96
C THR A 83 11.23 -5.35 -15.71
N ILE A 84 10.30 -5.68 -14.80
CA ILE A 84 10.56 -6.54 -13.65
C ILE A 84 10.92 -7.92 -14.18
N ALA A 85 12.17 -8.33 -13.97
CA ALA A 85 12.59 -9.69 -14.31
C ALA A 85 11.95 -10.68 -13.31
N ASN A 86 11.42 -11.78 -13.81
CA ASN A 86 10.75 -12.81 -13.02
C ASN A 86 9.65 -12.23 -12.09
N PRO A 87 8.55 -11.68 -12.67
CA PRO A 87 7.45 -11.15 -11.87
C PRO A 87 6.96 -12.18 -10.85
N SER A 88 6.73 -11.74 -9.60
CA SER A 88 6.41 -12.62 -8.49
C SER A 88 5.17 -12.14 -7.73
N ASP A 89 4.33 -13.07 -7.35
CA ASP A 89 3.18 -12.82 -6.47
C ASP A 89 3.58 -12.73 -4.98
N THR A 90 4.80 -13.11 -4.62
CA THR A 90 5.25 -13.18 -3.22
C THR A 90 6.52 -12.39 -2.92
N ALA A 91 7.44 -12.26 -3.88
CA ALA A 91 8.70 -11.55 -3.69
C ALA A 91 8.63 -10.14 -4.28
N ARG A 92 9.12 -9.14 -3.54
CA ARG A 92 9.23 -7.76 -4.03
C ARG A 92 10.34 -7.65 -5.07
N ALA A 93 10.17 -6.77 -6.05
CA ALA A 93 11.22 -6.39 -6.96
C ALA A 93 12.06 -5.27 -6.34
N THR A 94 13.38 -5.46 -6.25
CA THR A 94 14.31 -4.46 -5.72
C THR A 94 15.26 -4.01 -6.82
N PHE A 95 15.32 -2.70 -7.04
CA PHE A 95 16.26 -2.07 -7.96
C PHE A 95 17.33 -1.31 -7.18
N THR A 96 18.56 -1.43 -7.62
CA THR A 96 19.72 -0.76 -7.01
C THR A 96 20.38 0.15 -8.03
N ALA A 97 20.63 1.38 -7.63
CA ALA A 97 21.43 2.35 -8.40
C ALA A 97 22.88 2.30 -7.95
N TRP A 98 23.78 2.15 -8.91
CA TRP A 98 25.21 2.15 -8.76
C TRP A 98 25.83 3.34 -9.51
N VAL A 99 26.90 3.89 -8.99
CA VAL A 99 27.62 4.99 -9.59
C VAL A 99 29.05 4.56 -9.91
N LEU A 100 29.51 4.86 -11.12
CA LEU A 100 30.88 4.71 -11.56
C LEU A 100 31.55 6.09 -11.62
N SER A 101 32.54 6.32 -10.74
CA SER A 101 33.39 7.50 -10.73
C SER A 101 34.85 7.07 -10.97
N GLY A 102 35.41 7.40 -12.13
CA GLY A 102 36.65 6.81 -12.59
C GLY A 102 36.53 5.29 -12.72
N ASN A 103 37.34 4.53 -12.01
CA ASN A 103 37.26 3.05 -11.95
C ASN A 103 36.55 2.52 -10.70
N THR A 104 35.96 3.39 -9.87
CA THR A 104 35.32 3.00 -8.61
C THR A 104 33.83 2.90 -8.83
N VAL A 105 33.27 1.72 -8.51
CA VAL A 105 31.83 1.46 -8.48
C VAL A 105 31.35 1.50 -7.03
N SER A 106 30.35 2.32 -6.77
CA SER A 106 29.74 2.42 -5.43
C SER A 106 28.21 2.31 -5.51
N ARG A 107 27.61 1.67 -4.48
CA ARG A 107 26.16 1.62 -4.32
C ARG A 107 25.65 2.96 -3.80
N HIS A 108 24.60 3.48 -4.40
CA HIS A 108 24.07 4.78 -4.04
C HIS A 108 22.69 4.74 -3.40
N ALA A 109 21.74 4.04 -4.03
CA ALA A 109 20.37 3.99 -3.55
C ALA A 109 19.72 2.70 -3.99
N ASN A 110 18.65 2.29 -3.29
CA ASN A 110 17.80 1.20 -3.71
C ASN A 110 16.34 1.54 -3.46
N VAL A 111 15.46 0.91 -4.24
CA VAL A 111 14.01 0.99 -4.09
C VAL A 111 13.41 -0.40 -4.23
N SER A 112 12.41 -0.69 -3.41
CA SER A 112 11.66 -1.94 -3.45
C SER A 112 10.19 -1.66 -3.73
N LEU A 113 9.61 -2.39 -4.68
CA LEU A 113 8.23 -2.26 -5.13
C LEU A 113 7.56 -3.64 -5.22
N PRO A 114 6.23 -3.72 -5.44
CA PRO A 114 5.56 -4.99 -5.71
C PRO A 114 6.27 -5.81 -6.77
N GLY A 115 6.34 -7.12 -6.57
CA GLY A 115 7.03 -8.04 -7.50
C GLY A 115 6.32 -8.22 -8.84
N LYS A 116 5.10 -7.67 -8.98
CA LYS A 116 4.28 -7.74 -10.18
C LYS A 116 3.43 -6.49 -10.31
N THR A 117 3.14 -6.03 -11.52
CA THR A 117 2.24 -4.90 -11.77
C THR A 117 1.00 -5.33 -12.57
N CYS A 118 -0.06 -4.51 -12.49
CA CYS A 118 -1.28 -4.72 -13.24
C CYS A 118 -1.04 -4.59 -14.76
N SER A 119 -1.93 -5.18 -15.54
CA SER A 119 -1.91 -5.16 -17.00
C SER A 119 -2.21 -3.80 -17.61
N ALA A 120 -1.95 -3.63 -18.89
CA ALA A 120 -2.35 -2.46 -19.66
C ALA A 120 -3.88 -2.24 -19.64
N ALA A 121 -4.69 -3.31 -19.61
CA ALA A 121 -6.14 -3.22 -19.50
C ALA A 121 -6.60 -2.58 -18.18
N ALA A 122 -5.94 -2.91 -17.08
CA ALA A 122 -6.19 -2.31 -15.77
C ALA A 122 -5.88 -0.79 -15.77
N TYR A 123 -4.77 -0.39 -16.38
CA TYR A 123 -4.43 1.03 -16.52
C TYR A 123 -5.38 1.77 -17.46
N ALA A 124 -5.85 1.12 -18.53
CA ALA A 124 -6.82 1.71 -19.45
C ALA A 124 -8.18 1.99 -18.78
N ALA A 125 -8.57 1.20 -17.77
CA ALA A 125 -9.82 1.37 -17.04
C ALA A 125 -9.92 2.69 -16.26
N ILE A 126 -8.79 3.36 -16.01
CA ILE A 126 -8.72 4.66 -15.32
C ILE A 126 -8.29 5.80 -16.25
N ALA A 127 -8.08 5.53 -17.54
CA ALA A 127 -7.67 6.55 -18.49
C ALA A 127 -8.68 7.72 -18.52
N GLY A 128 -8.16 8.95 -18.41
CA GLY A 128 -8.99 10.17 -18.36
C GLY A 128 -9.64 10.46 -17.00
N SER A 129 -9.49 9.60 -16.00
CA SER A 129 -9.87 9.91 -14.62
C SER A 129 -8.76 10.73 -13.94
N SER A 130 -9.14 11.67 -13.08
CA SER A 130 -8.22 12.36 -12.17
C SER A 130 -8.30 11.82 -10.73
N LEU A 131 -9.20 10.87 -10.47
CA LEU A 131 -9.39 10.29 -9.15
C LEU A 131 -8.31 9.25 -8.83
N PRO A 132 -7.85 9.18 -7.57
CA PRO A 132 -6.88 8.17 -7.15
C PRO A 132 -7.36 6.75 -7.44
N ALA A 133 -6.44 5.93 -7.92
CA ALA A 133 -6.71 4.53 -8.23
C ALA A 133 -5.62 3.61 -7.70
N VAL A 134 -6.04 2.43 -7.26
CA VAL A 134 -5.19 1.38 -6.67
C VAL A 134 -5.32 0.11 -7.49
N CYS A 135 -4.20 -0.39 -7.98
CA CYS A 135 -4.10 -1.75 -8.50
C CYS A 135 -4.05 -2.72 -7.32
N VAL A 136 -4.88 -3.76 -7.39
CA VAL A 136 -4.91 -4.86 -6.41
C VAL A 136 -4.70 -6.17 -7.14
N ILE A 137 -3.65 -6.91 -6.78
CA ILE A 137 -3.35 -8.23 -7.32
C ILE A 137 -3.70 -9.25 -6.25
N THR A 138 -4.58 -10.18 -6.59
CA THR A 138 -5.09 -11.22 -5.68
C THR A 138 -4.74 -12.61 -6.20
N SER A 139 -5.00 -13.63 -5.39
CA SER A 139 -4.93 -15.04 -5.84
C SER A 139 -5.95 -15.41 -6.94
N ALA A 140 -6.94 -14.56 -7.19
CA ALA A 140 -7.97 -14.77 -8.23
C ALA A 140 -7.78 -13.86 -9.45
N GLY A 141 -6.76 -13.02 -9.48
CA GLY A 141 -6.47 -12.09 -10.56
C GLY A 141 -6.27 -10.65 -10.09
N GLU A 142 -6.27 -9.72 -11.05
CA GLU A 142 -6.06 -8.30 -10.81
C GLU A 142 -7.37 -7.50 -10.82
N SER A 143 -7.40 -6.43 -10.07
CA SER A 143 -8.54 -5.51 -10.00
C SER A 143 -8.05 -4.08 -9.80
N VAL A 144 -8.85 -3.11 -10.21
CA VAL A 144 -8.57 -1.69 -9.95
C VAL A 144 -9.70 -1.08 -9.14
N LEU A 145 -9.32 -0.46 -8.03
CA LEU A 145 -10.20 0.30 -7.15
C LEU A 145 -9.99 1.79 -7.43
N ARG A 146 -11.02 2.49 -7.86
CA ARG A 146 -11.03 3.96 -7.98
C ARG A 146 -11.68 4.54 -6.73
N LEU A 147 -11.02 5.50 -6.10
CA LEU A 147 -11.45 6.09 -4.83
C LEU A 147 -12.22 7.39 -5.06
N GLU A 148 -13.01 7.79 -4.08
CA GLU A 148 -13.88 8.98 -4.11
C GLU A 148 -13.46 10.00 -3.01
N PRO A 149 -12.28 10.63 -3.12
CA PRO A 149 -11.74 11.51 -2.07
C PRO A 149 -12.54 12.83 -1.93
N VAL A 150 -13.37 13.18 -2.90
CA VAL A 150 -14.24 14.37 -2.80
C VAL A 150 -15.43 14.12 -1.89
N LYS A 151 -16.01 12.91 -1.95
CA LYS A 151 -17.18 12.52 -1.16
C LYS A 151 -16.82 11.88 0.16
N ALA A 152 -15.75 11.07 0.19
CA ALA A 152 -15.26 10.34 1.36
C ALA A 152 -13.76 10.59 1.56
N PRO A 153 -13.33 11.84 1.89
CA PRO A 153 -11.92 12.21 1.97
C PRO A 153 -11.16 11.47 3.06
N ILE A 154 -11.77 11.23 4.22
CA ILE A 154 -11.10 10.60 5.37
C ILE A 154 -10.83 9.13 5.06
N SER A 155 -11.85 8.41 4.60
CA SER A 155 -11.76 6.98 4.28
C SER A 155 -10.82 6.71 3.09
N ALA A 156 -10.92 7.52 2.03
CA ALA A 156 -10.05 7.41 0.86
C ALA A 156 -8.59 7.69 1.21
N ALA A 157 -8.31 8.75 1.98
CA ALA A 157 -6.96 9.08 2.43
C ALA A 157 -6.39 8.00 3.36
N ASN A 158 -7.20 7.47 4.29
CA ASN A 158 -6.80 6.39 5.19
C ASN A 158 -6.39 5.14 4.41
N PHE A 159 -7.23 4.70 3.46
CA PHE A 159 -6.92 3.53 2.64
C PHE A 159 -5.65 3.73 1.82
N LEU A 160 -5.46 4.90 1.18
CA LEU A 160 -4.24 5.21 0.42
C LEU A 160 -2.98 5.23 1.29
N ARG A 161 -3.05 5.70 2.53
CA ARG A 161 -1.91 5.65 3.45
C ARG A 161 -1.47 4.21 3.72
N TYR A 162 -2.40 3.28 3.97
CA TYR A 162 -2.09 1.86 4.12
C TYR A 162 -1.53 1.24 2.83
N VAL A 163 -2.10 1.57 1.66
CA VAL A 163 -1.60 1.14 0.35
C VAL A 163 -0.15 1.60 0.15
N ASN A 164 0.12 2.88 0.37
CA ASN A 164 1.45 3.48 0.12
C ASN A 164 2.52 3.03 1.13
N GLN A 165 2.11 2.53 2.30
CA GLN A 165 2.99 1.85 3.26
C GLN A 165 3.26 0.37 2.89
N GLY A 166 2.62 -0.17 1.85
CA GLY A 166 2.66 -1.60 1.52
C GLY A 166 2.00 -2.48 2.59
N PHE A 167 1.11 -1.89 3.41
CA PHE A 167 0.47 -2.62 4.51
C PHE A 167 -0.34 -3.81 4.03
N TYR A 168 -1.02 -3.68 2.89
CA TYR A 168 -1.86 -4.75 2.36
C TYR A 168 -1.09 -5.86 1.63
N ASP A 169 0.20 -5.65 1.37
CA ASP A 169 1.02 -6.66 0.69
C ASP A 169 1.06 -7.96 1.50
N GLN A 170 0.79 -9.08 0.83
CA GLN A 170 0.75 -10.43 1.41
C GLN A 170 -0.24 -10.56 2.59
N THR A 171 -1.38 -9.86 2.53
CA THR A 171 -2.50 -10.07 3.44
C THR A 171 -3.50 -11.07 2.86
N VAL A 172 -4.47 -11.50 3.67
CA VAL A 172 -5.51 -12.45 3.27
C VAL A 172 -6.90 -11.85 3.46
N PHE A 173 -7.80 -12.25 2.59
CA PHE A 173 -9.23 -12.08 2.82
C PHE A 173 -9.67 -13.13 3.82
N HIS A 174 -10.37 -12.70 4.86
CA HIS A 174 -10.66 -13.55 6.03
C HIS A 174 -12.13 -13.73 6.31
N ARG A 175 -13.03 -12.93 5.71
CA ARG A 175 -14.47 -13.01 5.93
C ARG A 175 -15.23 -12.79 4.62
N PHE A 176 -16.18 -13.67 4.37
CA PHE A 176 -16.96 -13.75 3.15
C PHE A 176 -18.42 -14.03 3.51
N PHE A 177 -19.32 -13.34 2.84
CA PHE A 177 -20.75 -13.62 2.98
C PHE A 177 -21.39 -13.67 1.60
N ARG A 178 -22.16 -14.74 1.35
CA ARG A 178 -22.91 -14.94 0.11
C ARG A 178 -24.35 -15.32 0.42
N GLY A 179 -25.31 -14.44 0.07
CA GLY A 179 -26.73 -14.68 0.34
C GLY A 179 -27.53 -13.39 0.41
N SER A 180 -28.11 -13.08 1.56
CA SER A 180 -28.80 -11.79 1.80
C SER A 180 -27.87 -10.59 1.74
N LEU A 181 -26.59 -10.80 2.03
CA LEU A 181 -25.47 -9.89 1.81
C LEU A 181 -24.48 -10.57 0.88
N ASN A 182 -23.64 -9.80 0.18
CA ASN A 182 -22.61 -10.35 -0.70
C ASN A 182 -21.35 -9.48 -0.62
N PHE A 183 -20.32 -9.96 0.09
CA PHE A 183 -19.08 -9.21 0.25
C PHE A 183 -17.86 -10.09 0.50
N VAL A 184 -16.69 -9.51 0.23
CA VAL A 184 -15.36 -10.04 0.54
C VAL A 184 -14.63 -9.04 1.42
N GLN A 185 -14.21 -9.43 2.62
CA GLN A 185 -13.55 -8.56 3.60
C GLN A 185 -12.09 -8.98 3.83
N GLY A 186 -11.21 -7.99 3.87
CA GLY A 186 -9.77 -8.14 4.10
C GLY A 186 -9.15 -6.96 4.84
N GLY A 187 -7.81 -6.88 4.80
CA GLY A 187 -7.06 -5.75 5.32
C GLY A 187 -6.64 -5.84 6.79
N GLY A 188 -6.95 -6.93 7.50
CA GLY A 188 -6.61 -7.06 8.92
C GLY A 188 -5.89 -8.36 9.28
N PHE A 189 -5.56 -9.22 8.32
CA PHE A 189 -4.97 -10.53 8.59
C PHE A 189 -3.89 -10.90 7.58
N THR A 190 -2.91 -11.65 8.06
CA THR A 190 -1.96 -12.44 7.27
C THR A 190 -2.21 -13.92 7.52
N HIS A 191 -1.55 -14.79 6.75
CA HIS A 191 -1.60 -16.24 6.99
C HIS A 191 -0.18 -16.76 7.14
N SER A 192 0.10 -17.43 8.27
CA SER A 192 1.40 -18.04 8.55
C SER A 192 1.22 -19.24 9.47
N ASN A 193 2.14 -20.21 9.37
CA ASN A 193 2.13 -21.43 10.18
C ASN A 193 0.78 -22.18 10.17
N GLY A 194 0.08 -22.14 9.02
CA GLY A 194 -1.20 -22.84 8.83
C GLY A 194 -2.42 -22.12 9.41
N GLY A 195 -2.30 -20.87 9.87
CA GLY A 195 -3.40 -20.12 10.47
C GLY A 195 -3.46 -18.65 10.08
N TYR A 196 -4.59 -18.03 10.38
CA TYR A 196 -4.82 -16.59 10.21
C TYR A 196 -4.22 -15.84 11.41
N VAL A 197 -3.44 -14.82 11.14
CA VAL A 197 -2.77 -14.01 12.16
C VAL A 197 -3.19 -12.55 11.97
N THR A 198 -3.67 -11.93 13.04
CA THR A 198 -4.04 -10.51 13.01
C THR A 198 -2.83 -9.64 12.64
N LYS A 199 -3.02 -8.77 11.66
CA LYS A 199 -2.07 -7.72 11.29
C LYS A 199 -2.52 -6.41 11.92
N ASN A 200 -1.82 -5.99 12.97
CA ASN A 200 -2.18 -4.79 13.71
C ASN A 200 -2.10 -3.55 12.83
N SER A 201 -3.13 -2.72 12.88
CA SER A 201 -3.18 -1.44 12.17
C SER A 201 -2.09 -0.49 12.66
N THR A 202 -1.46 0.22 11.73
CA THR A 202 -0.34 1.15 12.00
C THR A 202 -0.80 2.59 12.19
N LEU A 203 -2.06 2.89 11.86
CA LEU A 203 -2.66 4.22 11.96
C LEU A 203 -3.81 4.20 12.96
N ALA A 204 -4.12 5.37 13.52
CA ALA A 204 -5.28 5.57 14.38
C ALA A 204 -6.59 5.29 13.62
N ALA A 205 -7.64 4.96 14.37
CA ALA A 205 -9.00 4.84 13.85
C ALA A 205 -9.49 6.20 13.31
N ILE A 206 -10.40 6.13 12.35
CA ILE A 206 -10.96 7.29 11.64
C ILE A 206 -12.45 7.44 11.91
N ALA A 207 -12.93 8.69 11.85
CA ALA A 207 -14.34 9.00 11.94
C ALA A 207 -15.14 8.41 10.77
N LEU A 208 -16.38 8.03 11.04
CA LEU A 208 -17.31 7.52 10.05
C LEU A 208 -17.72 8.61 9.06
N GLU A 209 -17.56 8.35 7.78
CA GLU A 209 -18.20 9.12 6.70
C GLU A 209 -19.45 8.36 6.25
N SER A 210 -20.57 8.65 6.87
CA SER A 210 -21.81 7.91 6.66
C SER A 210 -22.31 8.01 5.22
N THR A 211 -23.06 7.00 4.75
CA THR A 211 -23.65 7.02 3.40
C THR A 211 -24.71 8.12 3.23
N VAL A 212 -25.29 8.62 4.33
CA VAL A 212 -26.18 9.77 4.33
C VAL A 212 -25.40 11.06 4.01
N GLN A 213 -24.23 11.25 4.63
CA GLN A 213 -23.38 12.43 4.41
C GLN A 213 -22.73 12.42 3.03
N THR A 214 -22.19 11.29 2.59
CA THR A 214 -21.43 11.17 1.34
C THR A 214 -22.33 10.99 0.11
N GLY A 215 -23.54 10.48 0.29
CA GLY A 215 -24.43 10.04 -0.80
C GLY A 215 -23.96 8.76 -1.50
N LEU A 216 -22.82 8.17 -1.08
CA LEU A 216 -22.33 6.90 -1.60
C LEU A 216 -23.11 5.75 -0.94
N LYS A 217 -23.39 4.68 -1.69
CA LYS A 217 -24.18 3.55 -1.23
C LYS A 217 -23.37 2.25 -1.27
N ASN A 218 -23.75 1.30 -0.40
CA ASN A 218 -23.18 -0.07 -0.42
C ASN A 218 -23.80 -0.90 -1.55
N GLU A 219 -23.64 -0.44 -2.78
CA GLU A 219 -24.06 -1.13 -3.99
C GLU A 219 -23.02 -2.13 -4.47
N ALA A 220 -23.40 -2.96 -5.46
CA ALA A 220 -22.46 -3.89 -6.07
C ALA A 220 -21.22 -3.18 -6.63
N ASN A 221 -20.06 -3.80 -6.45
CA ASN A 221 -18.75 -3.30 -6.86
C ASN A 221 -18.28 -2.03 -6.14
N THR A 222 -18.83 -1.68 -4.99
CA THR A 222 -18.28 -0.62 -4.13
C THR A 222 -17.33 -1.18 -3.09
N ILE A 223 -16.42 -0.32 -2.60
CA ILE A 223 -15.51 -0.63 -1.49
C ILE A 223 -15.89 0.23 -0.28
N ALA A 224 -15.92 -0.38 0.90
CA ALA A 224 -16.28 0.28 2.14
C ALA A 224 -15.34 -0.10 3.30
N MET A 225 -15.24 0.79 4.30
CA MET A 225 -14.45 0.53 5.51
C MET A 225 -15.14 -0.49 6.40
N ALA A 226 -14.38 -1.49 6.83
CA ALA A 226 -14.80 -2.38 7.92
C ALA A 226 -14.49 -1.72 9.28
N ARG A 227 -15.34 -2.00 10.27
CA ARG A 227 -15.26 -1.43 11.61
C ARG A 227 -15.84 -2.38 12.66
N THR A 228 -15.63 -2.08 13.93
CA THR A 228 -16.31 -2.73 15.06
C THR A 228 -17.72 -2.17 15.25
N SER A 229 -18.33 -2.38 16.41
CA SER A 229 -19.61 -1.73 16.75
C SER A 229 -19.52 -0.21 16.92
N ASP A 230 -18.32 0.30 17.26
CA ASP A 230 -18.05 1.74 17.32
C ASP A 230 -17.98 2.31 15.90
N PRO A 231 -18.78 3.33 15.53
CA PRO A 231 -18.78 3.91 14.21
C PRO A 231 -17.42 4.53 13.81
N ASP A 232 -16.66 5.04 14.77
CA ASP A 232 -15.36 5.71 14.56
C ASP A 232 -14.15 4.78 14.77
N SER A 233 -14.34 3.47 14.60
CA SER A 233 -13.30 2.45 14.85
C SER A 233 -12.62 1.91 13.58
N ALA A 234 -12.95 2.42 12.40
CA ALA A 234 -12.35 1.94 11.16
C ALA A 234 -10.84 2.24 11.11
N THR A 235 -10.05 1.24 10.69
CA THR A 235 -8.59 1.37 10.53
C THR A 235 -8.16 0.83 9.16
N ALA A 236 -7.47 -0.30 9.09
CA ALA A 236 -7.01 -0.92 7.84
C ALA A 236 -8.06 -1.82 7.16
N GLY A 237 -9.04 -2.31 7.93
CA GLY A 237 -10.04 -3.25 7.44
C GLY A 237 -10.96 -2.65 6.37
N PHE A 238 -11.20 -3.37 5.29
CA PHE A 238 -12.12 -2.98 4.23
C PHE A 238 -12.89 -4.19 3.71
N PHE A 239 -13.99 -3.93 3.00
CA PHE A 239 -14.70 -4.97 2.25
C PHE A 239 -15.15 -4.44 0.88
N VAL A 240 -15.26 -5.36 -0.07
CA VAL A 240 -15.81 -5.10 -1.39
C VAL A 240 -17.19 -5.74 -1.47
N ASN A 241 -18.19 -4.94 -1.80
CA ASN A 241 -19.55 -5.38 -2.06
C ASN A 241 -19.60 -6.06 -3.42
N THR A 242 -19.89 -7.36 -3.46
CA THR A 242 -20.07 -8.11 -4.71
C THR A 242 -21.52 -8.18 -5.16
N GLY A 243 -22.43 -7.66 -4.35
CA GLY A 243 -23.85 -7.47 -4.59
C GLY A 243 -24.34 -6.22 -3.88
N ALA A 244 -25.60 -5.83 -4.11
CA ALA A 244 -26.21 -4.71 -3.42
C ALA A 244 -26.43 -5.07 -1.94
N ASN A 245 -25.75 -4.37 -1.04
CA ASN A 245 -25.79 -4.53 0.40
C ASN A 245 -26.40 -3.29 1.07
N THR A 246 -27.57 -2.83 0.61
CA THR A 246 -28.25 -1.62 1.12
C THR A 246 -28.55 -1.69 2.62
N GLY A 247 -28.56 -2.89 3.19
CA GLY A 247 -28.59 -3.12 4.63
C GLY A 247 -27.37 -2.54 5.38
N PHE A 248 -26.27 -2.23 4.69
CA PHE A 248 -25.07 -1.59 5.23
C PHE A 248 -25.08 -0.05 5.11
N ASP A 249 -26.08 0.52 4.48
CA ASP A 249 -26.21 1.97 4.40
C ASP A 249 -26.63 2.57 5.74
N SER A 250 -26.16 3.77 6.01
CA SER A 250 -26.59 4.57 7.16
C SER A 250 -28.04 4.97 7.05
N THR A 251 -28.71 5.05 8.18
CA THR A 251 -30.09 5.54 8.32
C THR A 251 -30.15 6.46 9.53
N THR A 252 -31.31 6.99 9.88
CA THR A 252 -31.52 7.78 11.11
C THR A 252 -31.29 7.00 12.40
N THR A 253 -31.27 5.66 12.33
CA THR A 253 -31.14 4.77 13.49
C THR A 253 -29.96 3.79 13.38
N ARG A 254 -29.18 3.87 12.32
CA ARG A 254 -28.06 2.99 12.07
C ARG A 254 -26.90 3.73 11.41
N ASP A 255 -25.69 3.61 11.95
CA ASP A 255 -24.50 4.28 11.45
C ASP A 255 -24.01 3.78 10.08
N GLY A 256 -24.25 2.52 9.71
CA GLY A 256 -23.84 1.94 8.44
C GLY A 256 -22.32 1.80 8.29
N TYR A 257 -21.86 1.70 7.03
CA TYR A 257 -20.46 1.55 6.67
C TYR A 257 -20.07 2.58 5.61
N ALA A 258 -18.92 3.23 5.78
CA ALA A 258 -18.43 4.27 4.88
C ALA A 258 -17.98 3.69 3.55
N VAL A 259 -18.71 3.99 2.48
CA VAL A 259 -18.30 3.72 1.10
C VAL A 259 -17.34 4.82 0.65
N PHE A 260 -16.19 4.44 0.08
CA PHE A 260 -15.16 5.40 -0.31
C PHE A 260 -14.56 5.19 -1.72
N GLY A 261 -15.14 4.26 -2.49
CA GLY A 261 -14.70 3.98 -3.86
C GLY A 261 -15.46 2.85 -4.51
N GLN A 262 -14.99 2.47 -5.68
CA GLN A 262 -15.60 1.41 -6.47
C GLN A 262 -14.58 0.62 -7.29
N VAL A 263 -14.91 -0.62 -7.63
CA VAL A 263 -14.17 -1.48 -8.56
C VAL A 263 -14.46 -1.03 -9.98
N VAL A 264 -13.43 -0.61 -10.72
CA VAL A 264 -13.57 -0.14 -12.11
C VAL A 264 -12.96 -1.11 -13.13
N HIS A 265 -12.19 -2.11 -12.66
CA HIS A 265 -11.65 -3.21 -13.44
C HIS A 265 -11.58 -4.47 -12.60
N GLY A 266 -11.79 -5.65 -13.21
CA GLY A 266 -11.69 -6.93 -12.53
C GLY A 266 -12.80 -7.20 -11.51
N THR A 267 -14.04 -6.78 -11.79
CA THR A 267 -15.21 -7.07 -10.91
C THR A 267 -15.43 -8.57 -10.70
N SER A 268 -15.15 -9.39 -11.73
CA SER A 268 -15.22 -10.85 -11.65
C SER A 268 -14.24 -11.47 -10.66
N VAL A 269 -13.12 -10.81 -10.37
CA VAL A 269 -12.13 -11.27 -9.37
C VAL A 269 -12.78 -11.39 -7.99
N TRP A 270 -13.55 -10.39 -7.59
CA TRP A 270 -14.23 -10.37 -6.29
C TRP A 270 -15.33 -11.42 -6.20
N SER A 271 -16.10 -11.62 -7.28
CA SER A 271 -17.08 -12.68 -7.36
C SER A 271 -16.43 -14.08 -7.32
N SER A 272 -15.27 -14.24 -7.97
CA SER A 272 -14.49 -15.49 -7.93
C SER A 272 -13.96 -15.77 -6.53
N LEU A 273 -13.40 -14.77 -5.83
CA LEU A 273 -12.98 -14.91 -4.43
C LEU A 273 -14.15 -15.33 -3.54
N LEU A 274 -15.31 -14.68 -3.70
CA LEU A 274 -16.49 -14.99 -2.91
C LEU A 274 -16.99 -16.44 -3.17
N THR A 275 -17.10 -16.84 -4.44
CA THR A 275 -17.61 -18.19 -4.79
C THR A 275 -16.62 -19.28 -4.42
N THR A 276 -15.32 -19.01 -4.43
CA THR A 276 -14.28 -19.94 -3.97
C THR A 276 -14.38 -20.15 -2.46
N ALA A 277 -14.54 -19.07 -1.68
CA ALA A 277 -14.68 -19.16 -0.22
C ALA A 277 -16.04 -19.75 0.20
N VAL A 278 -17.12 -19.36 -0.52
CA VAL A 278 -18.51 -19.75 -0.21
C VAL A 278 -19.16 -20.35 -1.45
N PRO A 279 -18.95 -21.64 -1.75
CA PRO A 279 -19.53 -22.29 -2.93
C PRO A 279 -21.06 -22.27 -2.96
N GLY A 280 -21.69 -22.35 -1.78
CA GLY A 280 -23.14 -22.26 -1.59
C GLY A 280 -23.60 -20.87 -1.17
N SER A 281 -24.28 -20.79 -0.04
CA SER A 281 -24.71 -19.57 0.64
C SER A 281 -24.31 -19.62 2.11
N GLY A 282 -24.18 -18.46 2.74
CA GLY A 282 -23.82 -18.30 4.15
C GLY A 282 -22.61 -17.43 4.36
N GLU A 283 -22.05 -17.52 5.56
CA GLU A 283 -20.84 -16.82 5.97
C GLU A 283 -19.69 -17.82 6.15
N VAL A 284 -18.52 -17.45 5.66
CA VAL A 284 -17.26 -18.15 5.91
C VAL A 284 -16.26 -17.15 6.47
N THR A 285 -15.74 -17.47 7.65
CA THR A 285 -14.59 -16.79 8.25
C THR A 285 -13.39 -17.71 8.17
N GLU A 286 -12.22 -17.14 7.84
CA GLU A 286 -10.95 -17.87 7.79
C GLU A 286 -11.02 -19.16 6.95
N PRO A 287 -11.28 -19.07 5.63
CA PRO A 287 -11.38 -20.24 4.78
C PRO A 287 -10.13 -21.12 4.86
N ALA A 288 -10.30 -22.45 4.81
CA ALA A 288 -9.20 -23.42 4.95
C ALA A 288 -8.06 -23.21 3.94
N SER A 289 -8.37 -22.72 2.74
CA SER A 289 -7.39 -22.30 1.74
C SER A 289 -7.35 -20.77 1.72
N PRO A 290 -6.23 -20.14 2.14
CA PRO A 290 -6.16 -18.69 2.23
C PRO A 290 -6.27 -18.03 0.86
N LEU A 291 -7.17 -17.05 0.75
CA LEU A 291 -7.34 -16.22 -0.44
C LEU A 291 -6.56 -14.91 -0.22
N TRP A 292 -5.58 -14.67 -1.10
CA TRP A 292 -4.57 -13.66 -0.89
C TRP A 292 -4.86 -12.34 -1.61
N LEU A 293 -4.55 -11.25 -0.93
CA LEU A 293 -4.19 -9.98 -1.52
C LEU A 293 -2.65 -9.95 -1.60
N ARG A 294 -2.11 -10.14 -2.81
CA ARG A 294 -0.67 -10.24 -3.05
C ARG A 294 0.00 -8.89 -3.05
N TRP A 295 -0.55 -7.96 -3.80
CA TRP A 295 -0.02 -6.61 -3.94
C TRP A 295 -1.15 -5.58 -4.00
N ALA A 296 -0.96 -4.43 -3.34
CA ALA A 296 -1.79 -3.25 -3.48
C ALA A 296 -0.88 -2.02 -3.62
N TYR A 297 -1.04 -1.25 -4.71
CA TYR A 297 -0.25 -0.06 -4.92
C TYR A 297 -1.01 0.98 -5.74
N GLN A 298 -0.73 2.24 -5.47
CA GLN A 298 -1.36 3.35 -6.17
C GLN A 298 -0.82 3.46 -7.59
N ILE A 299 -1.72 3.60 -8.57
CA ILE A 299 -1.40 3.74 -10.00
C ILE A 299 -1.75 5.12 -10.54
N GLN A 300 -2.60 5.86 -9.80
CA GLN A 300 -2.98 7.24 -10.13
C GLN A 300 -3.18 8.06 -8.86
#